data_e89e1ffc994123c2ab7d2fcadb6ba476
#
_entry.id   e89e1ffc994123c2ab7d2fcadb6ba476
#
_cell.length_a   1.000
_cell.length_b   1.000
_cell.length_c   1.000
_cell.angle_alpha   90.00
_cell.angle_beta   90.00
_cell.angle_gamma   90.00
#
_symmetry.space_group_name_H-M   'P 1'
#
loop_
_entity.id
_entity.type
_entity.pdbx_description
1 polymer ?
#
loop_
_entity_poly.entity_id
_entity_poly.type
_entity_poly.pdbx_seq_one_letter_code
_entity_poly.pdbx_strand_id
1 'polypeptide(L)'
;MNVIRRGLGNAVVQAFLVVVGLVWMTPLAGLFLSSLRSAEDTAKGGWWTVFTSPGQLSFDNYSALLDNSGITQAFWNTVLISVPTTVLVVVVAALAGYAFAWLEFPGRDTVFLVVVALLVVPVQIGLLPVAKLFGQLGLFGTIPGVVLFHVAYGLPFAVFLLRNYFAEMPKEMLEAARMDGGNEWRIFTRLVLPVGRPAIASLAIFQFLWVWNDMLVALLFADSSSQPLTVELQSQIRQFGSNVDVLAPGAFLSLVVPVVVFFAFQRHFVQGVMAGSVK
;
A
#
# COMPACT_ATOMS: atom_id res chain seq x y z
N MET A 1 -21.71 -36.29 -22.71
CA MET A 1 -20.23 -36.37 -22.71
C MET A 1 -19.56 -35.00 -22.44
N ASN A 2 -20.09 -33.85 -22.92
CA ASN A 2 -19.50 -32.54 -22.73
C ASN A 2 -19.62 -31.95 -21.29
N VAL A 3 -20.65 -32.31 -20.53
CA VAL A 3 -20.86 -31.84 -19.15
C VAL A 3 -19.87 -32.47 -18.17
N ILE A 4 -19.61 -33.77 -18.33
CA ILE A 4 -18.64 -34.52 -17.48
C ILE A 4 -17.21 -34.02 -17.76
N ARG A 5 -16.85 -33.75 -19.03
CA ARG A 5 -15.55 -33.17 -19.39
C ARG A 5 -15.34 -31.76 -18.83
N ARG A 6 -16.39 -30.94 -18.82
CA ARG A 6 -16.32 -29.58 -18.20
C ARG A 6 -16.19 -29.67 -16.68
N GLY A 7 -16.88 -30.59 -16.04
CA GLY A 7 -16.78 -30.84 -14.59
C GLY A 7 -15.39 -31.33 -14.18
N LEU A 8 -14.80 -32.26 -14.90
CA LEU A 8 -13.43 -32.73 -14.66
C LEU A 8 -12.38 -31.65 -14.91
N GLY A 9 -12.52 -30.86 -16.00
CA GLY A 9 -11.63 -29.73 -16.25
C GLY A 9 -11.67 -28.68 -15.13
N ASN A 10 -12.86 -28.36 -14.63
CA ASN A 10 -13.00 -27.44 -13.50
C ASN A 10 -12.39 -28.00 -12.20
N ALA A 11 -12.55 -29.29 -11.92
CA ALA A 11 -11.97 -29.92 -10.74
C ALA A 11 -10.43 -29.93 -10.77
N VAL A 12 -9.82 -30.20 -11.94
CA VAL A 12 -8.37 -30.16 -12.12
C VAL A 12 -7.85 -28.74 -11.94
N VAL A 13 -8.52 -27.72 -12.53
CA VAL A 13 -8.14 -26.31 -12.36
C VAL A 13 -8.28 -25.90 -10.88
N GLN A 14 -9.36 -26.27 -10.21
CA GLN A 14 -9.54 -25.98 -8.78
C GLN A 14 -8.46 -26.64 -7.92
N ALA A 15 -8.16 -27.93 -8.17
CA ALA A 15 -7.09 -28.62 -7.45
C ALA A 15 -5.73 -27.93 -7.66
N PHE A 16 -5.41 -27.55 -8.90
CA PHE A 16 -4.19 -26.80 -9.21
C PHE A 16 -4.14 -25.48 -8.46
N LEU A 17 -5.21 -24.70 -8.47
CA LEU A 17 -5.29 -23.42 -7.75
C LEU A 17 -5.11 -23.59 -6.24
N VAL A 18 -5.70 -24.64 -5.65
CA VAL A 18 -5.53 -24.95 -4.23
C VAL A 18 -4.08 -25.30 -3.91
N VAL A 19 -3.45 -26.16 -4.73
CA VAL A 19 -2.04 -26.52 -4.53
C VAL A 19 -1.13 -25.30 -4.64
N VAL A 20 -1.31 -24.48 -5.67
CA VAL A 20 -0.56 -23.22 -5.82
C VAL A 20 -0.79 -22.32 -4.62
N GLY A 21 -2.05 -22.15 -4.18
CA GLY A 21 -2.38 -21.35 -3.00
C GLY A 21 -1.69 -21.87 -1.73
N LEU A 22 -1.68 -23.16 -1.49
CA LEU A 22 -0.99 -23.77 -0.33
C LEU A 22 0.52 -23.55 -0.39
N VAL A 23 1.14 -23.69 -1.56
CA VAL A 23 2.57 -23.41 -1.74
C VAL A 23 2.88 -21.93 -1.44
N TRP A 24 2.05 -21.00 -1.93
CA TRP A 24 2.21 -19.56 -1.65
C TRP A 24 1.96 -19.22 -0.18
N MET A 25 1.09 -19.94 0.51
CA MET A 25 0.83 -19.74 1.95
C MET A 25 1.94 -20.30 2.85
N THR A 26 2.76 -21.23 2.36
CA THR A 26 3.81 -21.87 3.15
C THR A 26 4.79 -20.89 3.80
N PRO A 27 5.36 -19.88 3.09
CA PRO A 27 6.25 -18.91 3.72
C PRO A 27 5.55 -18.09 4.82
N LEU A 28 4.27 -17.71 4.60
CA LEU A 28 3.50 -16.95 5.58
C LEU A 28 3.19 -17.78 6.82
N ALA A 29 2.79 -19.03 6.64
CA ALA A 29 2.58 -19.97 7.73
C ALA A 29 3.87 -20.22 8.51
N GLY A 30 4.99 -20.36 7.79
CA GLY A 30 6.32 -20.50 8.39
C GLY A 30 6.73 -19.28 9.22
N LEU A 31 6.49 -18.07 8.70
CA LEU A 31 6.74 -16.82 9.42
C LEU A 31 5.87 -16.72 10.69
N PHE A 32 4.58 -17.01 10.56
CA PHE A 32 3.66 -17.01 11.70
C PHE A 32 4.07 -18.02 12.77
N LEU A 33 4.34 -19.28 12.40
CA LEU A 33 4.79 -20.28 13.36
C LEU A 33 6.14 -19.93 13.97
N SER A 34 7.07 -19.36 13.21
CA SER A 34 8.35 -18.87 13.74
C SER A 34 8.17 -17.71 14.72
N SER A 35 7.18 -16.84 14.51
CA SER A 35 6.91 -15.71 15.41
C SER A 35 6.40 -16.13 16.80
N LEU A 36 5.89 -17.35 16.90
CA LEU A 36 5.38 -17.94 18.16
C LEU A 36 6.43 -18.80 18.87
N ARG A 37 7.67 -18.93 18.34
CA ARG A 37 8.71 -19.80 18.88
C ARG A 37 9.82 -18.97 19.50
N SER A 38 10.41 -19.48 20.59
CA SER A 38 11.56 -18.87 21.22
C SER A 38 12.79 -18.86 20.28
N ALA A 39 13.76 -17.96 20.55
CA ALA A 39 15.03 -17.95 19.83
C ALA A 39 15.77 -19.30 19.96
N GLU A 40 15.70 -19.94 21.13
CA GLU A 40 16.31 -21.23 21.40
C GLU A 40 15.70 -22.35 20.56
N ASP A 41 14.37 -22.44 20.48
CA ASP A 41 13.69 -23.44 19.67
C ASP A 41 13.93 -23.24 18.17
N THR A 42 13.97 -21.97 17.75
CA THR A 42 14.28 -21.62 16.36
C THR A 42 15.72 -21.99 15.97
N ALA A 43 16.67 -21.90 16.90
CA ALA A 43 18.05 -22.32 16.68
C ALA A 43 18.19 -23.85 16.58
N LYS A 44 17.31 -24.63 17.24
CA LYS A 44 17.31 -26.11 17.22
C LYS A 44 16.70 -26.69 15.94
N GLY A 45 15.85 -25.96 15.22
CA GLY A 45 15.21 -26.48 14.00
C GLY A 45 14.25 -25.50 13.37
N GLY A 46 13.80 -25.83 12.15
CA GLY A 46 12.86 -24.99 11.41
C GLY A 46 11.45 -24.98 11.99
N TRP A 47 10.58 -24.08 11.48
CA TRP A 47 9.19 -23.90 11.94
C TRP A 47 8.35 -25.18 11.88
N TRP A 48 8.67 -26.12 11.01
CA TRP A 48 7.95 -27.41 10.88
C TRP A 48 8.09 -28.33 12.09
N THR A 49 9.05 -28.11 12.99
CA THR A 49 9.21 -28.89 14.24
C THR A 49 8.04 -28.67 15.22
N VAL A 50 7.25 -27.63 15.04
CA VAL A 50 6.01 -27.38 15.79
C VAL A 50 5.03 -28.53 15.66
N PHE A 51 4.97 -29.22 14.51
CA PHE A 51 4.07 -30.34 14.30
C PHE A 51 4.42 -31.58 15.14
N THR A 52 5.69 -31.72 15.55
CA THR A 52 6.13 -32.78 16.43
C THR A 52 6.25 -32.36 17.88
N SER A 53 6.39 -31.06 18.14
CA SER A 53 6.55 -30.49 19.48
C SER A 53 5.74 -29.20 19.64
N PRO A 54 4.39 -29.28 19.77
CA PRO A 54 3.52 -28.11 19.83
C PRO A 54 3.77 -27.20 21.05
N GLY A 55 4.40 -27.71 22.11
CA GLY A 55 4.74 -26.95 23.31
C GLY A 55 5.74 -25.82 23.10
N GLN A 56 6.31 -25.69 21.88
CA GLN A 56 7.19 -24.55 21.50
C GLN A 56 6.42 -23.26 21.22
N LEU A 57 5.09 -23.33 21.07
CA LEU A 57 4.27 -22.18 20.72
C LEU A 57 3.95 -21.33 21.97
N SER A 58 4.29 -20.07 21.94
CA SER A 58 3.99 -19.07 22.96
C SER A 58 3.73 -17.71 22.33
N PHE A 59 3.07 -16.82 23.08
CA PHE A 59 2.91 -15.41 22.69
C PHE A 59 3.93 -14.48 23.35
N ASP A 60 4.94 -15.01 24.02
CA ASP A 60 5.92 -14.23 24.78
C ASP A 60 6.68 -13.24 23.88
N ASN A 61 7.00 -13.65 22.63
CA ASN A 61 7.63 -12.77 21.64
C ASN A 61 6.76 -11.56 21.31
N TYR A 62 5.44 -11.73 21.22
CA TYR A 62 4.52 -10.60 20.96
C TYR A 62 4.40 -9.69 22.18
N SER A 63 4.41 -10.24 23.41
CA SER A 63 4.46 -9.43 24.62
C SER A 63 5.74 -8.59 24.66
N ALA A 64 6.90 -9.22 24.45
CA ALA A 64 8.18 -8.54 24.41
C ALA A 64 8.27 -7.49 23.27
N LEU A 65 7.65 -7.77 22.10
CA LEU A 65 7.57 -6.84 20.99
C LEU A 65 6.77 -5.59 21.35
N LEU A 66 5.62 -5.76 22.01
CA LEU A 66 4.74 -4.65 22.42
C LEU A 66 5.34 -3.82 23.57
N ASP A 67 6.13 -4.45 24.43
CA ASP A 67 6.86 -3.78 25.51
C ASP A 67 8.09 -3.01 24.98
N ASN A 68 8.54 -3.31 23.75
CA ASN A 68 9.63 -2.59 23.11
C ASN A 68 9.15 -1.22 22.60
N SER A 69 9.53 -0.17 23.30
CA SER A 69 9.12 1.21 22.97
C SER A 69 9.57 1.67 21.59
N GLY A 70 10.74 1.21 21.10
CA GLY A 70 11.26 1.54 19.76
C GLY A 70 10.36 0.98 18.67
N ILE A 71 9.97 -0.30 18.77
CA ILE A 71 9.10 -0.97 17.80
C ILE A 71 7.68 -0.38 17.84
N THR A 72 7.16 -0.14 19.02
CA THR A 72 5.82 0.47 19.20
C THR A 72 5.79 1.88 18.61
N GLN A 73 6.82 2.69 18.83
CA GLN A 73 6.96 4.01 18.21
C GLN A 73 7.07 3.90 16.70
N ALA A 74 7.91 3.01 16.18
CA ALA A 74 8.09 2.81 14.75
C ALA A 74 6.81 2.34 14.05
N PHE A 75 6.00 1.50 14.71
CA PHE A 75 4.67 1.13 14.22
C PHE A 75 3.76 2.35 14.06
N TRP A 76 3.67 3.20 15.10
CA TRP A 76 2.86 4.42 15.03
C TRP A 76 3.41 5.42 14.01
N ASN A 77 4.73 5.54 13.87
CA ASN A 77 5.34 6.34 12.82
C ASN A 77 4.92 5.84 11.42
N THR A 78 4.88 4.51 11.21
CA THR A 78 4.39 3.94 9.95
C THR A 78 2.95 4.33 9.66
N VAL A 79 2.07 4.30 10.67
CA VAL A 79 0.68 4.75 10.54
C VAL A 79 0.62 6.25 10.22
N LEU A 80 1.38 7.08 10.95
CA LEU A 80 1.44 8.54 10.78
C LEU A 80 2.07 8.97 9.44
N ILE A 81 2.86 8.12 8.81
CA ILE A 81 3.38 8.34 7.46
C ILE A 81 2.36 7.86 6.42
N SER A 82 1.87 6.63 6.54
CA SER A 82 1.09 5.96 5.49
C SER A 82 -0.32 6.52 5.35
N VAL A 83 -1.02 6.78 6.45
CA VAL A 83 -2.41 7.24 6.42
C VAL A 83 -2.52 8.67 5.87
N PRO A 84 -1.79 9.68 6.41
CA PRO A 84 -1.86 11.04 5.86
C PRO A 84 -1.40 11.11 4.41
N THR A 85 -0.33 10.38 4.04
CA THR A 85 0.13 10.33 2.65
C THR A 85 -0.97 9.81 1.73
N THR A 86 -1.60 8.70 2.09
CA THR A 86 -2.68 8.10 1.28
C THR A 86 -3.84 9.06 1.13
N VAL A 87 -4.29 9.68 2.21
CA VAL A 87 -5.40 10.65 2.19
C VAL A 87 -5.06 11.84 1.31
N LEU A 88 -3.88 12.44 1.48
CA LEU A 88 -3.46 13.61 0.70
C LEU A 88 -3.36 13.29 -0.79
N VAL A 89 -2.71 12.16 -1.15
CA VAL A 89 -2.58 11.73 -2.54
C VAL A 89 -3.95 11.50 -3.17
N VAL A 90 -4.83 10.77 -2.49
CA VAL A 90 -6.19 10.45 -3.01
C VAL A 90 -7.02 11.71 -3.19
N VAL A 91 -7.03 12.61 -2.20
CA VAL A 91 -7.82 13.86 -2.28
C VAL A 91 -7.29 14.74 -3.40
N VAL A 92 -5.98 15.00 -3.45
CA VAL A 92 -5.40 15.87 -4.49
C VAL A 92 -5.56 15.25 -5.87
N ALA A 93 -5.33 13.93 -6.00
CA ALA A 93 -5.48 13.24 -7.27
C ALA A 93 -6.92 13.19 -7.75
N ALA A 94 -7.92 13.08 -6.86
CA ALA A 94 -9.33 13.13 -7.24
C ALA A 94 -9.72 14.50 -7.77
N LEU A 95 -9.28 15.57 -7.11
CA LEU A 95 -9.51 16.95 -7.57
C LEU A 95 -8.82 17.22 -8.90
N ALA A 96 -7.53 16.90 -9.00
CA ALA A 96 -6.75 17.11 -10.22
C ALA A 96 -7.25 16.23 -11.37
N GLY A 97 -7.54 14.96 -11.10
CA GLY A 97 -8.08 14.02 -12.08
C GLY A 97 -9.41 14.48 -12.66
N TYR A 98 -10.31 15.01 -11.82
CA TYR A 98 -11.55 15.63 -12.27
C TYR A 98 -11.29 16.88 -13.13
N ALA A 99 -10.42 17.77 -12.68
CA ALA A 99 -10.08 18.98 -13.42
C ALA A 99 -9.50 18.67 -14.81
N PHE A 100 -8.55 17.73 -14.89
CA PHE A 100 -7.95 17.32 -16.17
C PHE A 100 -8.91 16.53 -17.07
N ALA A 101 -9.91 15.85 -16.53
CA ALA A 101 -10.89 15.10 -17.32
C ALA A 101 -11.99 16.01 -17.88
N TRP A 102 -12.54 16.95 -17.08
CA TRP A 102 -13.83 17.57 -17.35
C TRP A 102 -13.84 19.09 -17.34
N LEU A 103 -12.80 19.76 -16.82
CA LEU A 103 -12.72 21.20 -16.85
C LEU A 103 -11.86 21.69 -18.03
N GLU A 104 -12.26 22.80 -18.61
CA GLU A 104 -11.49 23.49 -19.64
C GLU A 104 -10.73 24.66 -19.00
N PHE A 105 -9.41 24.61 -19.10
CA PHE A 105 -8.53 25.70 -18.65
C PHE A 105 -7.28 25.79 -19.53
N PRO A 106 -6.67 26.97 -19.65
CA PRO A 106 -5.48 27.17 -20.45
C PRO A 106 -4.32 26.27 -20.00
N GLY A 107 -3.70 25.57 -20.93
CA GLY A 107 -2.55 24.71 -20.65
C GLY A 107 -2.88 23.33 -20.05
N ARG A 108 -4.16 22.93 -19.92
CA ARG A 108 -4.59 21.67 -19.35
C ARG A 108 -3.80 20.47 -19.86
N ASP A 109 -3.72 20.33 -21.18
CA ASP A 109 -3.10 19.16 -21.82
C ASP A 109 -1.56 19.18 -21.64
N THR A 110 -0.96 20.36 -21.66
CA THR A 110 0.48 20.52 -21.41
C THR A 110 0.83 20.18 -19.97
N VAL A 111 0.08 20.68 -18.99
CA VAL A 111 0.29 20.37 -17.58
C VAL A 111 0.07 18.87 -17.31
N PHE A 112 -0.98 18.29 -17.91
CA PHE A 112 -1.21 16.84 -17.78
C PHE A 112 -0.06 16.03 -18.40
N LEU A 113 0.47 16.45 -19.57
CA LEU A 113 1.63 15.81 -20.19
C LEU A 113 2.87 15.86 -19.27
N VAL A 114 3.10 16.99 -18.60
CA VAL A 114 4.18 17.10 -17.58
C VAL A 114 3.95 16.12 -16.42
N VAL A 115 2.72 16.01 -15.90
CA VAL A 115 2.38 15.04 -14.86
C VAL A 115 2.69 13.61 -15.32
N VAL A 116 2.33 13.26 -16.56
CA VAL A 116 2.63 11.94 -17.13
C VAL A 116 4.14 11.74 -17.30
N ALA A 117 4.88 12.76 -17.73
CA ALA A 117 6.34 12.69 -17.87
C ALA A 117 7.04 12.43 -16.52
N LEU A 118 6.50 12.95 -15.41
CA LEU A 118 7.03 12.70 -14.08
C LEU A 118 6.94 11.22 -13.65
N LEU A 119 6.06 10.41 -14.25
CA LEU A 119 5.99 8.95 -13.99
C LEU A 119 7.28 8.22 -14.37
N VAL A 120 8.03 8.75 -15.32
CA VAL A 120 9.29 8.14 -15.81
C VAL A 120 10.46 8.47 -14.89
N VAL A 121 10.32 9.46 -14.01
CA VAL A 121 11.40 9.86 -13.09
C VAL A 121 11.56 8.84 -11.96
N PRO A 122 12.68 8.09 -11.91
CA PRO A 122 12.91 7.14 -10.82
C PRO A 122 13.01 7.87 -9.48
N VAL A 123 12.36 7.33 -8.45
CA VAL A 123 12.36 7.92 -7.10
C VAL A 123 13.79 8.15 -6.57
N GLN A 124 14.71 7.26 -6.91
CA GLN A 124 16.11 7.30 -6.49
C GLN A 124 16.85 8.57 -6.93
N ILE A 125 16.51 9.13 -8.11
CA ILE A 125 17.14 10.35 -8.63
C ILE A 125 16.76 11.57 -7.76
N GLY A 126 15.53 11.59 -7.24
CA GLY A 126 15.02 12.68 -6.42
C GLY A 126 15.48 12.65 -4.96
N LEU A 127 15.96 11.50 -4.46
CA LEU A 127 16.26 11.34 -3.03
C LEU A 127 17.25 12.40 -2.52
N LEU A 128 18.43 12.52 -3.12
CA LEU A 128 19.47 13.45 -2.66
C LEU A 128 19.11 14.94 -2.84
N PRO A 129 18.60 15.36 -4.02
CA PRO A 129 18.18 16.76 -4.19
C PRO A 129 17.08 17.17 -3.22
N VAL A 130 16.07 16.33 -3.02
CA VAL A 130 14.96 16.62 -2.10
C VAL A 130 15.42 16.58 -0.64
N ALA A 131 16.30 15.63 -0.25
CA ALA A 131 16.90 15.60 1.08
C ALA A 131 17.62 16.92 1.40
N LYS A 132 18.37 17.45 0.44
CA LYS A 132 19.08 18.74 0.57
C LYS A 132 18.10 19.92 0.75
N LEU A 133 17.04 19.95 -0.06
CA LEU A 133 15.98 20.93 0.07
C LEU A 133 15.27 20.83 1.43
N PHE A 134 14.93 19.62 1.85
CA PHE A 134 14.24 19.38 3.14
C PHE A 134 15.14 19.72 4.33
N GLY A 135 16.47 19.51 4.22
CA GLY A 135 17.42 19.98 5.22
C GLY A 135 17.39 21.50 5.40
N GLN A 136 17.29 22.27 4.30
CA GLN A 136 17.15 23.73 4.35
C GLN A 136 15.81 24.21 4.93
N LEU A 137 14.75 23.41 4.73
CA LEU A 137 13.39 23.73 5.20
C LEU A 137 13.10 23.19 6.61
N GLY A 138 14.02 22.48 7.24
CA GLY A 138 13.81 21.84 8.54
C GLY A 138 12.83 20.65 8.51
N LEU A 139 12.62 20.06 7.33
CA LEU A 139 11.73 18.92 7.13
C LEU A 139 12.46 17.57 7.13
N PHE A 140 13.78 17.60 6.95
CA PHE A 140 14.62 16.39 6.98
C PHE A 140 14.63 15.78 8.39
N GLY A 141 14.52 14.46 8.49
CA GLY A 141 14.42 13.76 9.77
C GLY A 141 13.02 13.77 10.39
N THR A 142 12.00 14.28 9.71
CA THR A 142 10.67 14.45 10.28
C THR A 142 9.59 13.62 9.55
N ILE A 143 8.54 13.19 10.27
CA ILE A 143 7.37 12.53 9.66
C ILE A 143 6.74 13.40 8.55
N PRO A 144 6.49 14.71 8.72
CA PRO A 144 5.98 15.56 7.64
C PRO A 144 6.87 15.56 6.39
N GLY A 145 8.19 15.53 6.54
CA GLY A 145 9.12 15.44 5.42
C GLY A 145 8.93 14.13 4.64
N VAL A 146 8.87 12.99 5.33
CA VAL A 146 8.62 11.68 4.70
C VAL A 146 7.26 11.66 4.00
N VAL A 147 6.20 12.18 4.63
CA VAL A 147 4.85 12.30 4.06
C VAL A 147 4.88 13.14 2.78
N LEU A 148 5.47 14.32 2.80
CA LEU A 148 5.52 15.22 1.64
C LEU A 148 6.30 14.62 0.47
N PHE A 149 7.39 13.90 0.75
CA PHE A 149 8.13 13.18 -0.28
C PHE A 149 7.25 12.13 -0.98
N HIS A 150 6.59 11.28 -0.21
CA HIS A 150 5.70 10.25 -0.74
C HIS A 150 4.49 10.84 -1.47
N VAL A 151 3.94 11.97 -1.00
CA VAL A 151 2.86 12.69 -1.70
C VAL A 151 3.35 13.18 -3.06
N ALA A 152 4.51 13.83 -3.12
CA ALA A 152 5.04 14.37 -4.37
C ALA A 152 5.27 13.27 -5.42
N TYR A 153 5.83 12.13 -5.03
CA TYR A 153 6.09 11.01 -5.94
C TYR A 153 4.85 10.14 -6.23
N GLY A 154 3.87 10.10 -5.33
CA GLY A 154 2.62 9.37 -5.53
C GLY A 154 1.63 10.08 -6.45
N LEU A 155 1.63 11.42 -6.44
CA LEU A 155 0.66 12.23 -7.18
C LEU A 155 0.64 11.98 -8.69
N PRO A 156 1.76 11.90 -9.42
CA PRO A 156 1.73 11.69 -10.87
C PRO A 156 0.93 10.45 -11.27
N PHE A 157 1.20 9.32 -10.65
CA PHE A 157 0.47 8.08 -10.91
C PHE A 157 -1.00 8.19 -10.51
N ALA A 158 -1.28 8.73 -9.34
CA ALA A 158 -2.61 8.87 -8.81
C ALA A 158 -3.50 9.77 -9.70
N VAL A 159 -2.97 10.90 -10.14
CA VAL A 159 -3.66 11.83 -11.05
C VAL A 159 -3.91 11.18 -12.41
N PHE A 160 -2.90 10.51 -12.97
CA PHE A 160 -3.03 9.78 -14.23
C PHE A 160 -4.14 8.73 -14.16
N LEU A 161 -4.14 7.91 -13.10
CA LEU A 161 -5.13 6.84 -12.92
C LEU A 161 -6.54 7.40 -12.79
N LEU A 162 -6.76 8.37 -11.89
CA LEU A 162 -8.09 8.92 -11.66
C LEU A 162 -8.59 9.76 -12.82
N ARG A 163 -7.71 10.52 -13.49
CA ARG A 163 -8.08 11.27 -14.71
C ARG A 163 -8.59 10.33 -15.80
N ASN A 164 -7.90 9.23 -16.06
CA ASN A 164 -8.31 8.28 -17.10
C ASN A 164 -9.66 7.63 -16.73
N TYR A 165 -9.82 7.21 -15.48
CA TYR A 165 -11.09 6.65 -15.03
C TYR A 165 -12.26 7.66 -15.14
N PHE A 166 -12.04 8.91 -14.72
CA PHE A 166 -13.08 9.94 -14.81
C PHE A 166 -13.39 10.33 -16.26
N ALA A 167 -12.41 10.30 -17.17
CA ALA A 167 -12.62 10.58 -18.59
C ALA A 167 -13.45 9.52 -19.31
N GLU A 168 -13.54 8.29 -18.77
CA GLU A 168 -14.38 7.22 -19.31
C GLU A 168 -15.84 7.30 -18.89
N MET A 169 -16.19 8.23 -17.98
CA MET A 169 -17.60 8.43 -17.59
C MET A 169 -18.40 8.99 -18.77
N PRO A 170 -19.68 8.58 -18.93
CA PRO A 170 -20.54 9.09 -19.99
C PRO A 170 -20.68 10.62 -19.91
N LYS A 171 -20.42 11.30 -21.03
CA LYS A 171 -20.48 12.76 -21.12
C LYS A 171 -21.87 13.29 -20.84
N GLU A 172 -22.88 12.57 -21.33
CA GLU A 172 -24.29 12.88 -21.15
C GLU A 172 -24.70 12.97 -19.68
N MET A 173 -24.08 12.18 -18.84
CA MET A 173 -24.34 12.19 -17.40
C MET A 173 -23.90 13.52 -16.74
N LEU A 174 -22.74 14.06 -17.15
CA LEU A 174 -22.25 15.33 -16.62
C LEU A 174 -22.99 16.52 -17.24
N GLU A 175 -23.32 16.45 -18.54
CA GLU A 175 -24.12 17.48 -19.23
C GLU A 175 -25.52 17.60 -18.62
N ALA A 176 -26.19 16.49 -18.33
CA ALA A 176 -27.48 16.49 -17.64
C ALA A 176 -27.38 17.16 -16.26
N ALA A 177 -26.35 16.82 -15.48
CA ALA A 177 -26.15 17.44 -14.16
C ALA A 177 -25.87 18.96 -14.23
N ARG A 178 -25.21 19.43 -15.31
CA ARG A 178 -25.03 20.87 -15.56
C ARG A 178 -26.35 21.55 -15.97
N MET A 179 -27.16 20.89 -16.79
CA MET A 179 -28.49 21.39 -17.18
C MET A 179 -29.43 21.48 -15.99
N ASP A 180 -29.34 20.60 -15.01
CA ASP A 180 -30.07 20.65 -13.74
C ASP A 180 -29.57 21.77 -12.78
N GLY A 181 -28.67 22.64 -13.24
CA GLY A 181 -28.12 23.75 -12.46
C GLY A 181 -27.04 23.36 -11.45
N GLY A 182 -26.43 22.17 -11.59
CA GLY A 182 -25.30 21.73 -10.78
C GLY A 182 -24.04 22.54 -11.09
N ASN A 183 -23.43 23.17 -10.07
CA ASN A 183 -22.08 23.70 -10.20
C ASN A 183 -21.04 22.57 -10.17
N GLU A 184 -19.82 22.85 -10.66
CA GLU A 184 -18.75 21.83 -10.79
C GLU A 184 -18.40 21.14 -9.46
N TRP A 185 -18.42 21.86 -8.32
CA TRP A 185 -18.19 21.27 -7.00
C TRP A 185 -19.30 20.28 -6.59
N ARG A 186 -20.56 20.60 -6.91
CA ARG A 186 -21.70 19.71 -6.63
C ARG A 186 -21.65 18.48 -7.53
N ILE A 187 -21.31 18.66 -8.81
CA ILE A 187 -21.14 17.57 -9.78
C ILE A 187 -19.99 16.66 -9.31
N PHE A 188 -18.83 17.21 -8.96
CA PHE A 188 -17.71 16.43 -8.44
C PHE A 188 -18.11 15.63 -7.20
N THR A 189 -18.66 16.28 -6.17
CA THR A 189 -18.92 15.64 -4.88
C THR A 189 -20.12 14.68 -4.87
N ARG A 190 -21.18 14.97 -5.64
CA ARG A 190 -22.43 14.20 -5.64
C ARG A 190 -22.56 13.21 -6.78
N LEU A 191 -21.80 13.38 -7.85
CA LEU A 191 -21.89 12.52 -9.02
C LEU A 191 -20.56 11.79 -9.26
N VAL A 192 -19.45 12.51 -9.49
CA VAL A 192 -18.17 11.92 -9.91
C VAL A 192 -17.52 11.10 -8.79
N LEU A 193 -17.46 11.63 -7.57
CA LEU A 193 -16.90 10.88 -6.43
C LEU A 193 -17.68 9.59 -6.12
N PRO A 194 -19.02 9.58 -6.03
CA PRO A 194 -19.78 8.36 -5.82
C PRO A 194 -19.60 7.31 -6.92
N VAL A 195 -19.61 7.72 -8.19
CA VAL A 195 -19.39 6.82 -9.33
C VAL A 195 -17.94 6.34 -9.38
N GLY A 196 -16.98 7.21 -9.03
CA GLY A 196 -15.56 6.94 -9.00
C GLY A 196 -15.06 6.12 -7.80
N ARG A 197 -15.95 5.80 -6.82
CA ARG A 197 -15.54 5.07 -5.60
C ARG A 197 -14.67 3.84 -5.84
N PRO A 198 -14.94 2.97 -6.84
CA PRO A 198 -14.10 1.80 -7.07
C PRO A 198 -12.65 2.16 -7.44
N ALA A 199 -12.45 3.13 -8.32
CA ALA A 199 -11.11 3.58 -8.72
C ALA A 199 -10.39 4.30 -7.58
N ILE A 200 -11.10 5.16 -6.84
CA ILE A 200 -10.58 5.88 -5.68
C ILE A 200 -10.15 4.90 -4.58
N ALA A 201 -10.97 3.88 -4.30
CA ALA A 201 -10.63 2.86 -3.30
C ALA A 201 -9.44 2.01 -3.74
N SER A 202 -9.36 1.64 -5.02
CA SER A 202 -8.20 0.92 -5.57
C SER A 202 -6.93 1.74 -5.45
N LEU A 203 -6.97 3.03 -5.82
CA LEU A 203 -5.86 3.95 -5.65
C LEU A 203 -5.43 4.05 -4.18
N ALA A 204 -6.39 4.20 -3.25
CA ALA A 204 -6.10 4.30 -1.83
C ALA A 204 -5.37 3.05 -1.30
N ILE A 205 -5.79 1.84 -1.73
CA ILE A 205 -5.13 0.59 -1.35
C ILE A 205 -3.69 0.56 -1.90
N PHE A 206 -3.50 0.84 -3.19
CA PHE A 206 -2.16 0.82 -3.80
C PHE A 206 -1.23 1.83 -3.14
N GLN A 207 -1.70 3.06 -2.92
CA GLN A 207 -0.93 4.12 -2.29
C GLN A 207 -0.56 3.76 -0.85
N PHE A 208 -1.53 3.24 -0.08
CA PHE A 208 -1.29 2.79 1.29
C PHE A 208 -0.25 1.67 1.33
N LEU A 209 -0.41 0.62 0.50
CA LEU A 209 0.53 -0.51 0.46
C LEU A 209 1.93 -0.08 0.02
N TRP A 210 2.03 0.85 -0.92
CA TRP A 210 3.31 1.36 -1.37
C TRP A 210 4.05 2.09 -0.26
N VAL A 211 3.38 2.98 0.46
CA VAL A 211 3.99 3.75 1.57
C VAL A 211 4.24 2.88 2.79
N TRP A 212 3.30 1.99 3.14
CA TRP A 212 3.43 1.08 4.29
C TRP A 212 4.66 0.18 4.20
N ASN A 213 4.96 -0.31 3.00
CA ASN A 213 6.09 -1.20 2.76
C ASN A 213 7.38 -0.46 2.38
N ASP A 214 7.37 0.88 2.31
CA ASP A 214 8.58 1.62 1.97
C ASP A 214 9.63 1.51 3.07
N MET A 215 10.85 1.29 2.63
CA MET A 215 12.04 1.35 3.46
C MET A 215 13.06 2.33 2.88
N LEU A 216 13.12 2.46 1.55
CA LEU A 216 14.17 3.20 0.86
C LEU A 216 14.13 4.69 1.18
N VAL A 217 12.96 5.30 1.06
CA VAL A 217 12.76 6.72 1.36
C VAL A 217 12.99 6.96 2.84
N ALA A 218 12.43 6.11 3.69
CA ALA A 218 12.53 6.25 5.12
C ALA A 218 13.97 6.10 5.65
N LEU A 219 14.77 5.19 5.10
CA LEU A 219 16.20 5.05 5.43
C LEU A 219 17.01 6.33 5.20
N LEU A 220 16.57 7.16 4.22
CA LEU A 220 17.27 8.40 3.93
C LEU A 220 16.67 9.61 4.63
N PHE A 221 15.32 9.68 4.75
CA PHE A 221 14.60 10.87 5.19
C PHE A 221 14.18 10.84 6.65
N ALA A 222 14.10 9.67 7.29
CA ALA A 222 13.70 9.55 8.68
C ALA A 222 14.94 9.55 9.61
N ASP A 223 14.79 10.13 10.77
CA ASP A 223 15.74 9.97 11.89
C ASP A 223 15.24 8.89 12.87
N SER A 224 15.97 8.67 13.97
CA SER A 224 15.62 7.67 14.98
C SER A 224 14.26 7.90 15.64
N SER A 225 13.75 9.13 15.65
CA SER A 225 12.45 9.46 16.24
C SER A 225 11.28 9.31 15.26
N SER A 226 11.55 9.35 13.96
CA SER A 226 10.56 9.33 12.89
C SER A 226 10.60 8.07 12.01
N GLN A 227 11.53 7.15 12.27
CA GLN A 227 11.70 5.93 11.46
C GLN A 227 10.46 5.02 11.55
N PRO A 228 10.01 4.47 10.40
CA PRO A 228 8.91 3.50 10.36
C PRO A 228 9.36 2.09 10.74
N LEU A 229 8.38 1.20 10.91
CA LEU A 229 8.59 -0.19 11.32
C LEU A 229 9.54 -0.96 10.40
N THR A 230 9.50 -0.71 9.09
CA THR A 230 10.40 -1.36 8.10
C THR A 230 11.88 -1.06 8.39
N VAL A 231 12.20 0.18 8.75
CA VAL A 231 13.56 0.61 9.10
C VAL A 231 13.94 0.08 10.47
N GLU A 232 13.05 0.15 11.46
CA GLU A 232 13.32 -0.38 12.81
C GLU A 232 13.59 -1.88 12.78
N LEU A 233 12.77 -2.68 12.10
CA LEU A 233 12.99 -4.12 11.96
C LEU A 233 14.32 -4.43 11.26
N GLN A 234 14.69 -3.65 10.25
CA GLN A 234 15.97 -3.82 9.56
C GLN A 234 17.14 -3.56 10.52
N SER A 235 17.02 -2.57 11.41
CA SER A 235 18.06 -2.27 12.41
C SER A 235 18.28 -3.41 13.43
N GLN A 236 17.24 -4.22 13.68
CA GLN A 236 17.30 -5.38 14.58
C GLN A 236 18.07 -6.57 14.01
N ILE A 237 18.43 -6.56 12.71
CA ILE A 237 19.27 -7.59 12.10
C ILE A 237 20.69 -7.45 12.64
N ARG A 238 21.12 -8.41 13.45
CA ARG A 238 22.46 -8.42 14.02
C ARG A 238 23.47 -9.09 13.09
N GLN A 239 24.71 -8.59 13.15
CA GLN A 239 25.81 -9.05 12.30
C GLN A 239 26.17 -10.55 12.50
N PHE A 240 25.89 -11.14 13.67
CA PHE A 240 26.22 -12.53 14.04
C PHE A 240 25.01 -13.37 14.48
N GLY A 241 23.80 -12.97 14.13
CA GLY A 241 22.58 -13.71 14.42
C GLY A 241 21.37 -12.83 14.27
N SER A 242 20.29 -13.41 13.73
CA SER A 242 19.01 -12.73 13.68
C SER A 242 18.34 -12.78 15.05
N ASN A 243 17.83 -11.66 15.53
CA ASN A 243 16.85 -11.63 16.61
C ASN A 243 15.50 -12.17 16.09
N VAL A 244 15.44 -13.48 15.82
CA VAL A 244 14.24 -14.08 15.21
C VAL A 244 13.02 -13.92 16.13
N ASP A 245 13.23 -13.91 17.43
CA ASP A 245 12.29 -13.62 18.51
C ASP A 245 11.65 -12.21 18.41
N VAL A 246 12.32 -11.26 17.77
CA VAL A 246 11.83 -9.91 17.51
C VAL A 246 11.45 -9.74 16.04
N LEU A 247 12.29 -10.24 15.13
CA LEU A 247 12.10 -10.06 13.68
C LEU A 247 10.87 -10.80 13.15
N ALA A 248 10.65 -12.05 13.57
CA ALA A 248 9.54 -12.83 13.05
C ALA A 248 8.18 -12.26 13.49
N PRO A 249 7.91 -11.94 14.77
CA PRO A 249 6.66 -11.32 15.16
C PRO A 249 6.51 -9.89 14.61
N GLY A 250 7.59 -9.10 14.52
CA GLY A 250 7.56 -7.76 13.94
C GLY A 250 7.25 -7.78 12.44
N ALA A 251 7.87 -8.69 11.68
CA ALA A 251 7.58 -8.87 10.27
C ALA A 251 6.15 -9.37 10.04
N PHE A 252 5.67 -10.28 10.90
CA PHE A 252 4.28 -10.75 10.82
C PHE A 252 3.29 -9.62 11.14
N LEU A 253 3.55 -8.80 12.16
CA LEU A 253 2.74 -7.61 12.48
C LEU A 253 2.71 -6.63 11.30
N SER A 254 3.86 -6.38 10.68
CA SER A 254 3.97 -5.52 9.50
C SER A 254 3.15 -6.04 8.32
N LEU A 255 3.02 -7.35 8.17
CA LEU A 255 2.22 -8.00 7.13
C LEU A 255 0.72 -7.98 7.43
N VAL A 256 0.31 -8.15 8.69
CA VAL A 256 -1.11 -8.26 9.08
C VAL A 256 -1.88 -7.00 8.69
N VAL A 257 -1.31 -5.81 8.87
CA VAL A 257 -2.01 -4.55 8.56
C VAL A 257 -2.32 -4.42 7.06
N PRO A 258 -1.37 -4.60 6.12
CA PRO A 258 -1.67 -4.67 4.68
C PRO A 258 -2.73 -5.71 4.31
N VAL A 259 -2.65 -6.89 4.90
CA VAL A 259 -3.60 -7.99 4.66
C VAL A 259 -5.01 -7.60 5.12
N VAL A 260 -5.15 -7.03 6.33
CA VAL A 260 -6.44 -6.55 6.85
C VAL A 260 -7.00 -5.43 5.96
N VAL A 261 -6.18 -4.46 5.57
CA VAL A 261 -6.60 -3.39 4.66
C VAL A 261 -7.04 -3.97 3.32
N PHE A 262 -6.30 -4.90 2.75
CA PHE A 262 -6.68 -5.56 1.51
C PHE A 262 -8.03 -6.28 1.63
N PHE A 263 -8.23 -7.11 2.66
CA PHE A 263 -9.49 -7.83 2.85
C PHE A 263 -10.68 -6.90 3.12
N ALA A 264 -10.48 -5.80 3.84
CA ALA A 264 -11.52 -4.81 4.09
C ALA A 264 -12.02 -4.15 2.79
N PHE A 265 -11.13 -3.94 1.83
CA PHE A 265 -11.41 -3.19 0.61
C PHE A 265 -11.37 -4.02 -0.69
N GLN A 266 -11.10 -5.34 -0.65
CA GLN A 266 -10.90 -6.21 -1.82
C GLN A 266 -12.03 -6.15 -2.86
N ARG A 267 -13.29 -5.98 -2.42
CA ARG A 267 -14.45 -5.87 -3.33
C ARG A 267 -14.33 -4.65 -4.27
N HIS A 268 -13.78 -3.55 -3.78
CA HIS A 268 -13.58 -2.34 -4.57
C HIS A 268 -12.36 -2.47 -5.47
N PHE A 269 -11.32 -3.17 -4.99
CA PHE A 269 -10.11 -3.46 -5.76
C PHE A 269 -10.42 -4.27 -7.04
N VAL A 270 -11.17 -5.36 -6.91
CA VAL A 270 -11.53 -6.20 -8.06
C VAL A 270 -12.35 -5.41 -9.08
N GLN A 271 -13.30 -4.58 -8.63
CA GLN A 271 -14.12 -3.74 -9.51
C GLN A 271 -13.28 -2.67 -10.24
N GLY A 272 -12.33 -2.02 -9.55
CA GLY A 272 -11.49 -0.99 -10.13
C GLY A 272 -10.48 -1.52 -11.15
N VAL A 273 -9.87 -2.70 -10.91
CA VAL A 273 -8.96 -3.35 -11.85
C VAL A 273 -9.70 -3.90 -13.07
N MET A 274 -10.90 -4.46 -12.87
CA MET A 274 -11.73 -4.99 -13.96
C MET A 274 -12.28 -3.90 -14.87
N ALA A 275 -12.61 -2.73 -14.34
CA ALA A 275 -13.10 -1.61 -15.15
C ALA A 275 -12.07 -1.11 -16.18
N GLY A 276 -10.76 -1.21 -15.88
CA GLY A 276 -9.69 -0.86 -16.83
C GLY A 276 -9.29 -1.99 -17.80
N SER A 277 -9.83 -3.21 -17.65
CA SER A 277 -9.45 -4.38 -18.45
C SER A 277 -10.50 -4.83 -19.47
N VAL A 278 -11.72 -4.32 -19.42
CA VAL A 278 -12.79 -4.63 -20.38
C VAL A 278 -12.81 -3.53 -21.44
N LYS A 279 -12.13 -3.81 -22.55
CA LYS A 279 -12.33 -3.15 -23.85
C LYS A 279 -13.23 -4.00 -24.70
#